data_87990c0c886f204ff07e63fc0b443248
#
_entry.id   87990c0c886f204ff07e63fc0b443248
#
_cell.length_a   1.000
_cell.length_b   1.000
_cell.length_c   1.000
_cell.angle_alpha   90.00
_cell.angle_beta   90.00
_cell.angle_gamma   90.00
#
_symmetry.space_group_name_H-M   'P 1'
#
loop_
_entity.id
_entity.type
_entity.pdbx_description
1 polymer ?
#
loop_
_entity_poly.entity_id
_entity_poly.type
_entity_poly.pdbx_seq_one_letter_code
_entity_poly.pdbx_strand_id
1 'polypeptide(L)'
;MRNNNYRSRCCCCRGPAGPEGPKGERGPQGPRDETGPAGPQGPKGETGSAGPGIKPSYFNAVMQGGFQDIASEGNVKFLLAYQSGDFSFTPNTAEIIVNTAGVYRIDYSVLVRPAAGILNIAYAVAVNGLENPLSFFGTYSDEIVSTERTEVTGMFITSIPAGATVVLRNKSATTDYLAGTGIDNQAVNHASILLQRIA
;
A
#
# COMPACT_ATOMS: atom_id res chain seq x y z
N MET A 1 136.70 3.63 -60.17
CA MET A 1 136.41 2.83 -58.97
C MET A 1 135.54 3.64 -57.98
N ARG A 2 134.51 3.09 -57.47
CA ARG A 2 133.69 3.44 -56.34
C ARG A 2 132.48 4.25 -56.63
N ASN A 3 131.40 3.50 -56.46
CA ASN A 3 129.99 3.91 -56.29
C ASN A 3 129.78 4.79 -55.10
N ASN A 4 128.81 5.71 -55.23
CA ASN A 4 128.02 6.13 -54.05
C ASN A 4 126.60 6.44 -54.44
N ASN A 5 125.77 5.58 -54.02
CA ASN A 5 124.35 5.72 -54.09
C ASN A 5 123.87 6.60 -52.92
N TYR A 6 123.24 7.73 -53.22
CA TYR A 6 122.39 8.44 -52.20
C TYR A 6 120.97 8.20 -52.53
N ARG A 7 120.35 7.45 -51.68
CA ARG A 7 118.95 7.33 -51.68
C ARG A 7 118.33 8.49 -50.83
N SER A 8 117.59 9.39 -51.47
CA SER A 8 116.74 10.37 -50.78
C SER A 8 115.58 9.64 -50.21
N ARG A 9 115.39 9.71 -48.89
CA ARG A 9 114.17 9.33 -48.18
C ARG A 9 113.24 10.53 -48.13
N CYS A 10 112.15 10.52 -48.92
CA CYS A 10 111.05 11.43 -48.73
C CYS A 10 110.26 11.04 -47.46
N CYS A 11 110.33 11.83 -46.41
CA CYS A 11 109.42 11.74 -45.26
C CYS A 11 108.09 12.38 -45.65
N CYS A 12 107.12 11.56 -45.97
CA CYS A 12 105.78 12.04 -46.07
C CYS A 12 105.23 12.28 -44.65
N CYS A 13 105.24 13.49 -44.23
CA CYS A 13 104.48 13.89 -42.98
C CYS A 13 103.01 13.85 -43.29
N ARG A 14 102.34 12.82 -42.78
CA ARG A 14 100.87 12.75 -42.79
C ARG A 14 100.37 13.66 -41.67
N GLY A 15 99.59 14.70 -41.99
CA GLY A 15 98.94 15.59 -41.00
C GLY A 15 98.01 14.84 -40.10
N PRO A 16 97.78 15.38 -38.94
CA PRO A 16 96.82 14.78 -37.98
C PRO A 16 95.45 14.67 -38.62
N ALA A 17 94.71 13.60 -38.26
CA ALA A 17 93.31 13.44 -38.68
C ALA A 17 92.46 14.59 -38.16
N GLY A 18 91.53 15.09 -38.97
CA GLY A 18 90.61 16.14 -38.60
C GLY A 18 89.67 15.69 -37.47
N PRO A 19 89.18 16.64 -36.75
CA PRO A 19 88.23 16.32 -35.65
C PRO A 19 87.00 15.60 -36.20
N GLU A 20 86.49 14.68 -35.41
CA GLU A 20 85.25 13.95 -35.69
C GLU A 20 84.08 14.94 -35.82
N GLY A 21 83.18 14.77 -36.79
CA GLY A 21 82.07 15.64 -37.05
C GLY A 21 81.04 15.57 -35.86
N PRO A 22 80.29 16.63 -35.69
CA PRO A 22 79.28 16.68 -34.61
C PRO A 22 78.30 15.53 -34.77
N LYS A 23 77.90 14.95 -33.62
CA LYS A 23 76.90 13.89 -33.55
C LYS A 23 75.54 14.41 -34.11
N GLY A 24 74.91 13.68 -35.01
CA GLY A 24 73.60 14.04 -35.60
C GLY A 24 72.54 14.31 -34.54
N GLU A 25 71.75 15.25 -34.85
CA GLU A 25 70.60 15.63 -33.97
C GLU A 25 69.66 14.42 -33.75
N ARG A 26 69.06 14.33 -32.54
CA ARG A 26 68.10 13.32 -32.20
C ARG A 26 66.81 13.54 -33.04
N GLY A 27 66.34 12.50 -33.72
CA GLY A 27 65.06 12.55 -34.47
C GLY A 27 63.89 13.07 -33.64
N PRO A 28 62.93 13.69 -34.28
CA PRO A 28 61.76 14.20 -33.61
C PRO A 28 60.99 13.07 -32.90
N GLN A 29 60.38 13.38 -31.75
CA GLN A 29 59.55 12.44 -31.02
C GLN A 29 58.34 12.04 -31.89
N GLY A 30 58.02 10.76 -31.93
CA GLY A 30 56.86 10.25 -32.66
C GLY A 30 55.57 10.89 -32.20
N PRO A 31 54.59 10.97 -33.07
CA PRO A 31 53.27 11.46 -32.70
C PRO A 31 52.72 10.68 -31.49
N ARG A 32 52.03 11.37 -30.58
CA ARG A 32 51.40 10.77 -29.44
C ARG A 32 50.26 9.89 -29.95
N ASP A 33 50.16 8.66 -29.47
CA ASP A 33 49.04 7.75 -29.80
C ASP A 33 47.72 8.39 -29.43
N GLU A 34 46.73 8.31 -30.30
CA GLU A 34 45.36 8.76 -30.04
C GLU A 34 44.75 7.93 -28.89
N THR A 35 44.04 8.63 -28.01
CA THR A 35 43.31 7.95 -26.92
C THR A 35 42.25 7.07 -27.55
N GLY A 36 42.23 5.78 -27.24
CA GLY A 36 41.21 4.85 -27.72
C GLY A 36 39.78 5.34 -27.35
N PRO A 37 38.78 4.96 -28.13
CA PRO A 37 37.40 5.32 -27.87
C PRO A 37 36.97 4.84 -26.46
N ALA A 38 36.11 5.64 -25.78
CA ALA A 38 35.53 5.24 -24.50
C ALA A 38 34.73 3.94 -24.65
N GLY A 39 34.86 3.03 -23.69
CA GLY A 39 34.12 1.79 -23.67
C GLY A 39 32.57 2.03 -23.65
N PRO A 40 31.79 1.08 -24.15
CA PRO A 40 30.33 1.18 -24.13
C PRO A 40 29.82 1.34 -22.70
N GLN A 41 28.78 2.13 -22.54
CA GLN A 41 28.09 2.31 -21.26
C GLN A 41 27.59 0.94 -20.74
N GLY A 42 27.80 0.66 -19.48
CA GLY A 42 27.26 -0.55 -18.84
C GLY A 42 25.73 -0.67 -18.95
N PRO A 43 25.20 -1.87 -18.89
CA PRO A 43 23.75 -2.08 -18.93
C PRO A 43 23.06 -1.33 -17.78
N LYS A 44 21.86 -0.82 -18.04
CA LYS A 44 21.01 -0.20 -17.02
C LYS A 44 20.76 -1.21 -15.90
N GLY A 45 20.91 -0.81 -14.65
CA GLY A 45 20.58 -1.65 -13.49
C GLY A 45 19.13 -2.14 -13.55
N GLU A 46 18.90 -3.33 -13.02
CA GLU A 46 17.56 -3.92 -12.94
C GLU A 46 16.62 -3.03 -12.10
N THR A 47 15.34 -3.00 -12.50
CA THR A 47 14.31 -2.32 -11.72
C THR A 47 14.18 -3.05 -10.38
N GLY A 48 14.29 -2.32 -9.28
CA GLY A 48 14.07 -2.89 -7.95
C GLY A 48 12.74 -3.65 -7.87
N SER A 49 12.70 -4.72 -7.08
CA SER A 49 11.48 -5.50 -6.85
C SER A 49 10.36 -4.57 -6.33
N ALA A 50 9.13 -4.79 -6.81
CA ALA A 50 7.97 -4.10 -6.26
C ALA A 50 7.91 -4.34 -4.74
N GLY A 51 7.66 -3.26 -3.98
CA GLY A 51 7.45 -3.37 -2.54
C GLY A 51 6.32 -4.36 -2.20
N PRO A 52 6.26 -4.88 -0.99
CA PRO A 52 5.16 -5.73 -0.56
C PRO A 52 3.86 -4.96 -0.69
N GLY A 53 3.02 -5.31 -1.67
CA GLY A 53 1.69 -4.74 -1.84
C GLY A 53 0.83 -5.05 -0.61
N ILE A 54 -0.07 -4.14 -0.25
CA ILE A 54 -1.10 -4.41 0.76
C ILE A 54 -1.95 -5.56 0.22
N LYS A 55 -1.97 -6.68 0.94
CA LYS A 55 -2.89 -7.77 0.59
C LYS A 55 -4.31 -7.30 0.83
N PRO A 56 -5.24 -7.46 -0.12
CA PRO A 56 -6.63 -7.17 0.10
C PRO A 56 -7.14 -7.91 1.34
N SER A 57 -7.67 -7.18 2.30
CA SER A 57 -8.22 -7.71 3.52
C SER A 57 -9.62 -7.15 3.69
N TYR A 58 -10.61 -8.02 3.81
CA TYR A 58 -12.00 -7.63 3.93
C TYR A 58 -12.77 -8.56 4.86
N PHE A 59 -13.79 -7.99 5.47
CA PHE A 59 -14.81 -8.67 6.24
C PHE A 59 -16.17 -8.12 5.81
N ASN A 60 -17.08 -8.97 5.43
CA ASN A 60 -18.47 -8.60 5.11
C ASN A 60 -19.40 -9.52 5.85
N ALA A 61 -20.19 -8.97 6.74
CA ALA A 61 -21.21 -9.72 7.47
C ALA A 61 -22.60 -9.17 7.23
N VAL A 62 -23.57 -10.07 7.30
CA VAL A 62 -24.98 -9.75 7.11
C VAL A 62 -25.84 -10.42 8.19
N MET A 63 -26.90 -9.72 8.57
CA MET A 63 -28.05 -10.27 9.27
C MET A 63 -29.12 -10.59 8.22
N GLN A 64 -29.35 -11.88 7.98
CA GLN A 64 -30.28 -12.35 6.97
C GLN A 64 -31.41 -13.15 7.61
N GLY A 65 -32.64 -12.80 7.29
CA GLY A 65 -33.82 -13.49 7.82
C GLY A 65 -34.01 -13.32 9.34
N GLY A 66 -35.10 -13.80 9.86
CA GLY A 66 -35.38 -13.74 11.29
C GLY A 66 -35.76 -12.35 11.81
N PHE A 67 -35.81 -12.24 13.14
CA PHE A 67 -36.13 -11.00 13.86
C PHE A 67 -35.00 -10.72 14.84
N GLN A 68 -34.61 -9.46 14.96
CA GLN A 68 -33.72 -9.00 16.01
C GLN A 68 -34.25 -7.69 16.58
N ASP A 69 -34.47 -7.70 17.88
CA ASP A 69 -34.80 -6.49 18.65
C ASP A 69 -33.48 -5.96 19.22
N ILE A 70 -33.12 -4.74 18.86
CA ILE A 70 -31.89 -4.10 19.30
C ILE A 70 -32.26 -2.96 20.23
N ALA A 71 -32.13 -3.16 21.53
CA ALA A 71 -32.33 -2.11 22.51
C ALA A 71 -31.44 -0.90 22.26
N SER A 72 -31.80 0.27 22.77
CA SER A 72 -30.91 1.42 22.82
C SER A 72 -29.56 0.99 23.42
N GLU A 73 -28.46 1.42 22.83
CA GLU A 73 -27.06 1.00 23.16
C GLU A 73 -26.77 -0.50 22.91
N GLY A 74 -27.72 -1.26 22.37
CA GLY A 74 -27.52 -2.65 21.97
C GLY A 74 -26.73 -2.79 20.69
N ASN A 75 -26.10 -3.95 20.50
CA ASN A 75 -25.27 -4.24 19.33
C ASN A 75 -26.02 -5.11 18.32
N VAL A 76 -25.83 -4.84 17.04
CA VAL A 76 -26.34 -5.65 15.93
C VAL A 76 -25.57 -6.97 15.87
N LYS A 77 -26.28 -8.09 15.85
CA LYS A 77 -25.68 -9.42 15.63
C LYS A 77 -25.76 -9.78 14.16
N PHE A 78 -24.72 -10.41 13.66
CA PHE A 78 -24.63 -10.87 12.29
C PHE A 78 -24.67 -12.39 12.24
N LEU A 79 -25.30 -12.95 11.22
CA LEU A 79 -25.49 -14.40 11.09
C LEU A 79 -24.47 -15.00 10.12
N LEU A 80 -24.21 -14.36 9.01
CA LEU A 80 -23.32 -14.82 7.95
C LEU A 80 -22.19 -13.82 7.75
N ALA A 81 -20.98 -14.33 7.51
CA ALA A 81 -19.86 -13.50 7.16
C ALA A 81 -18.97 -14.15 6.07
N TYR A 82 -18.43 -13.29 5.19
CA TYR A 82 -17.32 -13.60 4.31
C TYR A 82 -16.11 -12.79 4.75
N GLN A 83 -14.97 -13.44 4.96
CA GLN A 83 -13.80 -12.78 5.51
C GLN A 83 -12.51 -13.32 4.92
N SER A 84 -11.48 -12.49 4.88
CA SER A 84 -10.08 -12.89 4.74
C SER A 84 -9.48 -13.18 6.12
N GLY A 85 -8.29 -13.78 6.19
CA GLY A 85 -7.64 -14.20 7.43
C GLY A 85 -7.30 -13.11 8.45
N ASP A 86 -7.54 -11.83 8.13
CA ASP A 86 -7.26 -10.70 9.02
C ASP A 86 -8.39 -10.42 10.04
N PHE A 87 -9.44 -11.24 10.05
CA PHE A 87 -10.58 -11.08 10.93
C PHE A 87 -10.93 -12.39 11.62
N SER A 88 -11.57 -12.28 12.78
CA SER A 88 -12.20 -13.40 13.48
C SER A 88 -13.63 -13.02 13.83
N PHE A 89 -14.56 -13.92 13.56
CA PHE A 89 -15.99 -13.70 13.78
C PHE A 89 -16.68 -15.03 14.12
N THR A 90 -17.62 -14.96 15.04
CA THR A 90 -18.50 -16.07 15.39
C THR A 90 -19.92 -15.75 14.91
N PRO A 91 -20.55 -16.62 14.09
CA PRO A 91 -21.94 -16.41 13.68
C PRO A 91 -22.90 -16.18 14.86
N ASN A 92 -23.91 -15.33 14.65
CA ASN A 92 -24.89 -14.94 15.65
C ASN A 92 -24.32 -14.15 16.84
N THR A 93 -23.16 -13.51 16.65
CA THR A 93 -22.59 -12.54 17.60
C THR A 93 -22.52 -11.14 16.98
N ALA A 94 -22.23 -10.14 17.81
CA ALA A 94 -22.05 -8.77 17.35
C ALA A 94 -20.57 -8.41 17.17
N GLU A 95 -19.66 -9.17 17.75
CA GLU A 95 -18.25 -8.83 17.84
C GLU A 95 -17.49 -9.31 16.61
N ILE A 96 -16.81 -8.37 15.96
CA ILE A 96 -15.88 -8.61 14.86
C ILE A 96 -14.49 -8.27 15.38
N ILE A 97 -13.59 -9.22 15.39
CA ILE A 97 -12.21 -9.02 15.85
C ILE A 97 -11.32 -8.72 14.64
N VAL A 98 -10.64 -7.60 14.68
CA VAL A 98 -9.66 -7.19 13.65
C VAL A 98 -8.28 -7.67 14.08
N ASN A 99 -7.74 -8.70 13.41
CA ASN A 99 -6.47 -9.32 13.79
C ASN A 99 -5.23 -8.51 13.34
N THR A 100 -5.37 -7.66 12.34
CA THR A 100 -4.26 -6.90 11.78
C THR A 100 -4.52 -5.40 11.91
N ALA A 101 -3.56 -4.65 12.48
CA ALA A 101 -3.65 -3.20 12.53
C ALA A 101 -3.63 -2.57 11.15
N GLY A 102 -4.34 -1.46 10.98
CA GLY A 102 -4.35 -0.74 9.70
C GLY A 102 -5.39 0.37 9.65
N VAL A 103 -5.50 0.96 8.47
CA VAL A 103 -6.58 1.90 8.15
C VAL A 103 -7.67 1.15 7.42
N TYR A 104 -8.88 1.26 7.91
CA TYR A 104 -10.04 0.54 7.41
C TYR A 104 -11.11 1.50 6.92
N ARG A 105 -11.66 1.20 5.75
CA ARG A 105 -12.95 1.71 5.32
C ARG A 105 -14.02 0.81 5.89
N ILE A 106 -15.03 1.39 6.52
CA ILE A 106 -16.18 0.70 7.09
C ILE A 106 -17.45 1.25 6.45
N ASP A 107 -18.23 0.36 5.88
CA ASP A 107 -19.55 0.66 5.33
C ASP A 107 -20.58 -0.18 6.09
N TYR A 108 -21.71 0.37 6.43
CA TYR A 108 -22.80 -0.39 7.02
C TYR A 108 -24.18 0.08 6.54
N SER A 109 -25.13 -0.82 6.59
CA SER A 109 -26.54 -0.56 6.32
C SER A 109 -27.38 -1.30 7.34
N VAL A 110 -28.40 -0.65 7.86
CA VAL A 110 -29.38 -1.22 8.78
C VAL A 110 -30.78 -0.83 8.33
N LEU A 111 -31.61 -1.81 8.01
CA LEU A 111 -33.01 -1.63 7.67
C LEU A 111 -33.85 -1.90 8.91
N VAL A 112 -34.38 -0.87 9.52
CA VAL A 112 -35.11 -0.94 10.75
C VAL A 112 -36.58 -0.60 10.55
N ARG A 113 -37.42 -1.18 11.40
CA ARG A 113 -38.76 -0.73 11.67
C ARG A 113 -38.75 0.00 13.02
N PRO A 114 -39.00 1.30 13.05
CA PRO A 114 -39.02 2.03 14.32
C PRO A 114 -40.15 1.56 15.21
N ALA A 115 -39.98 1.70 16.52
CA ALA A 115 -41.11 1.65 17.44
C ALA A 115 -42.13 2.73 17.05
N ALA A 116 -43.41 2.49 17.31
CA ALA A 116 -44.43 3.49 17.01
C ALA A 116 -44.13 4.82 17.72
N GLY A 117 -44.05 5.90 16.96
CA GLY A 117 -43.74 7.22 17.48
C GLY A 117 -42.84 8.05 16.56
N ILE A 118 -42.10 8.94 17.17
CA ILE A 118 -41.12 9.81 16.47
C ILE A 118 -39.98 8.96 15.93
N LEU A 119 -39.66 9.13 14.64
CA LEU A 119 -38.51 8.48 14.02
C LEU A 119 -37.25 9.14 14.52
N ASN A 120 -36.46 8.41 15.29
CA ASN A 120 -35.11 8.80 15.72
C ASN A 120 -34.24 7.56 15.70
N ILE A 121 -33.74 7.25 14.54
CA ILE A 121 -32.93 6.07 14.30
C ILE A 121 -31.48 6.53 14.07
N ALA A 122 -30.55 5.99 14.83
CA ALA A 122 -29.14 6.25 14.68
C ALA A 122 -28.32 5.00 14.98
N TYR A 123 -27.26 4.81 14.23
CA TYR A 123 -26.28 3.76 14.43
C TYR A 123 -24.88 4.34 14.44
N ALA A 124 -24.00 3.70 15.19
CA ALA A 124 -22.60 4.04 15.23
C ALA A 124 -21.74 2.77 15.34
N VAL A 125 -20.52 2.85 14.86
CA VAL A 125 -19.53 1.79 15.05
C VAL A 125 -18.70 2.10 16.28
N ALA A 126 -18.60 1.13 17.18
CA ALA A 126 -17.72 1.21 18.33
C ALA A 126 -16.52 0.29 18.12
N VAL A 127 -15.31 0.81 18.46
CA VAL A 127 -14.06 0.08 18.46
C VAL A 127 -13.57 -0.03 19.90
N ASN A 128 -13.39 -1.25 20.40
CA ASN A 128 -13.06 -1.51 21.80
C ASN A 128 -14.02 -0.82 22.80
N GLY A 129 -15.29 -0.79 22.44
CA GLY A 129 -16.37 -0.20 23.26
C GLY A 129 -16.53 1.32 23.15
N LEU A 130 -15.62 2.01 22.45
CA LEU A 130 -15.68 3.46 22.22
C LEU A 130 -16.27 3.75 20.84
N GLU A 131 -17.34 4.55 20.80
CA GLU A 131 -17.93 4.98 19.52
C GLU A 131 -16.97 5.90 18.76
N ASN A 132 -16.85 5.65 17.46
CA ASN A 132 -16.12 6.54 16.56
C ASN A 132 -17.04 7.71 16.17
N PRO A 133 -16.67 8.96 16.46
CA PRO A 133 -17.52 10.13 16.16
C PRO A 133 -17.87 10.26 14.67
N LEU A 134 -17.05 9.74 13.76
CA LEU A 134 -17.28 9.78 12.32
C LEU A 134 -18.27 8.71 11.83
N SER A 135 -18.68 7.80 12.72
CA SER A 135 -19.52 6.66 12.38
C SER A 135 -21.01 6.83 12.71
N PHE A 136 -21.38 7.99 13.27
CA PHE A 136 -22.79 8.26 13.61
C PHE A 136 -23.56 8.65 12.36
N PHE A 137 -24.47 7.77 11.95
CA PHE A 137 -25.41 8.04 10.87
C PHE A 137 -26.80 7.70 11.35
N GLY A 138 -27.76 8.51 10.95
CA GLY A 138 -29.12 8.34 11.38
C GLY A 138 -30.09 9.20 10.61
N THR A 139 -31.38 9.02 10.92
CA THR A 139 -32.46 9.83 10.39
C THR A 139 -33.40 10.23 11.53
N TYR A 140 -33.92 11.41 11.44
CA TYR A 140 -34.84 11.98 12.40
C TYR A 140 -36.06 12.55 11.69
N SER A 141 -37.26 12.32 12.27
CA SER A 141 -38.48 12.99 11.86
C SER A 141 -39.33 13.29 13.10
N ASP A 142 -39.87 14.47 13.18
CA ASP A 142 -40.84 14.90 14.21
C ASP A 142 -42.26 14.55 13.83
N GLU A 143 -42.49 14.01 12.65
CA GLU A 143 -43.79 13.46 12.27
C GLU A 143 -43.98 12.04 12.82
N ILE A 144 -45.22 11.68 13.17
CA ILE A 144 -45.55 10.30 13.53
C ILE A 144 -45.39 9.44 12.28
N VAL A 145 -44.29 8.69 12.23
CA VAL A 145 -43.96 7.85 11.09
C VAL A 145 -44.83 6.60 11.11
N SER A 146 -45.38 6.26 9.97
CA SER A 146 -46.01 4.98 9.73
C SER A 146 -45.04 3.83 10.01
N THR A 147 -45.55 2.62 10.14
CA THR A 147 -44.76 1.40 10.36
C THR A 147 -43.85 1.01 9.21
N GLU A 148 -43.48 1.99 8.35
CA GLU A 148 -42.58 1.77 7.21
C GLU A 148 -41.15 1.54 7.68
N ARG A 149 -40.43 0.71 6.91
CA ARG A 149 -39.03 0.44 7.17
C ARG A 149 -38.16 1.61 6.72
N THR A 150 -37.19 1.95 7.52
CA THR A 150 -36.22 3.01 7.22
C THR A 150 -34.81 2.40 7.17
N GLU A 151 -34.07 2.74 6.15
CA GLU A 151 -32.68 2.32 6.01
C GLU A 151 -31.75 3.42 6.50
N VAL A 152 -30.81 3.04 7.37
CA VAL A 152 -29.69 3.87 7.80
C VAL A 152 -28.42 3.30 7.24
N THR A 153 -27.68 4.11 6.49
CA THR A 153 -26.38 3.73 5.91
C THR A 153 -25.29 4.65 6.42
N GLY A 154 -24.12 4.10 6.65
CA GLY A 154 -22.96 4.87 7.06
C GLY A 154 -21.70 4.37 6.39
N MET A 155 -20.81 5.31 6.10
CA MET A 155 -19.46 5.03 5.56
C MET A 155 -18.45 5.98 6.18
N PHE A 156 -17.34 5.43 6.65
CA PHE A 156 -16.25 6.22 7.20
C PHE A 156 -14.92 5.46 7.13
N ILE A 157 -13.82 6.16 7.39
CA ILE A 157 -12.47 5.60 7.42
C ILE A 157 -11.87 5.87 8.78
N THR A 158 -11.23 4.84 9.35
CA THR A 158 -10.60 4.94 10.66
C THR A 158 -9.40 3.98 10.80
N SER A 159 -8.49 4.30 11.72
CA SER A 159 -7.42 3.38 12.10
C SER A 159 -7.93 2.42 13.17
N ILE A 160 -7.65 1.13 12.99
CA ILE A 160 -8.04 0.08 13.94
C ILE A 160 -6.78 -0.67 14.36
N PRO A 161 -6.50 -0.81 15.67
CA PRO A 161 -5.38 -1.60 16.15
C PRO A 161 -5.63 -3.11 16.03
N ALA A 162 -4.57 -3.90 16.00
CA ALA A 162 -4.68 -5.35 16.02
C ALA A 162 -5.33 -5.83 17.33
N GLY A 163 -6.17 -6.86 17.24
CA GLY A 163 -6.93 -7.41 18.36
C GLY A 163 -8.14 -6.58 18.78
N ALA A 164 -8.45 -5.51 18.05
CA ALA A 164 -9.59 -4.67 18.39
C ALA A 164 -10.93 -5.37 18.07
N THR A 165 -11.91 -5.15 18.94
CA THR A 165 -13.29 -5.55 18.73
C THR A 165 -14.07 -4.41 18.09
N VAL A 166 -14.77 -4.70 17.02
CA VAL A 166 -15.63 -3.78 16.27
C VAL A 166 -17.07 -4.25 16.40
N VAL A 167 -18.00 -3.36 16.75
CA VAL A 167 -19.42 -3.63 16.81
C VAL A 167 -20.22 -2.50 16.15
N LEU A 168 -21.36 -2.83 15.57
CA LEU A 168 -22.36 -1.86 15.11
C LEU A 168 -23.42 -1.72 16.21
N ARG A 169 -23.58 -0.50 16.74
CA ARG A 169 -24.40 -0.20 17.92
C ARG A 169 -25.60 0.65 17.56
N ASN A 170 -26.75 0.30 18.12
CA ASN A 170 -27.94 1.13 18.09
C ASN A 170 -27.75 2.36 19.00
N LYS A 171 -27.85 3.55 18.44
CA LYS A 171 -27.79 4.84 19.14
C LYS A 171 -29.14 5.55 19.14
N SER A 172 -30.21 4.86 18.70
CA SER A 172 -31.55 5.33 18.81
C SER A 172 -31.96 5.42 20.29
N ALA A 173 -32.86 6.32 20.61
CA ALA A 173 -33.40 6.44 21.98
C ALA A 173 -34.29 5.24 22.41
N THR A 174 -34.71 4.41 21.46
CA THR A 174 -35.63 3.30 21.65
C THR A 174 -35.09 2.00 21.08
N THR A 175 -35.80 0.91 21.34
CA THR A 175 -35.51 -0.38 20.69
C THR A 175 -35.88 -0.31 19.21
N ASP A 176 -34.97 -0.73 18.37
CA ASP A 176 -35.18 -0.89 16.94
C ASP A 176 -35.46 -2.36 16.59
N TYR A 177 -36.40 -2.57 15.69
CA TYR A 177 -36.81 -3.89 15.25
C TYR A 177 -36.29 -4.19 13.86
N LEU A 178 -35.36 -5.13 13.75
CA LEU A 178 -34.93 -5.67 12.49
C LEU A 178 -35.85 -6.84 12.15
N ALA A 179 -36.76 -6.61 11.23
CA ALA A 179 -37.79 -7.60 10.91
C ALA A 179 -37.54 -8.19 9.52
N GLY A 180 -37.33 -9.49 9.48
CA GLY A 180 -36.95 -10.26 8.31
C GLY A 180 -38.07 -11.10 7.71
N THR A 181 -39.18 -10.53 7.28
CA THR A 181 -40.03 -11.25 6.33
C THR A 181 -39.55 -10.93 4.92
N GLY A 182 -38.96 -11.91 4.28
CA GLY A 182 -38.63 -11.80 2.87
C GLY A 182 -39.87 -11.59 2.01
N ILE A 183 -39.69 -10.95 0.87
CA ILE A 183 -40.67 -10.94 -0.21
C ILE A 183 -40.56 -12.32 -0.88
N ASP A 184 -41.69 -12.98 -1.09
CA ASP A 184 -41.80 -14.28 -1.77
C ASP A 184 -40.96 -15.41 -1.17
N ASN A 185 -40.91 -15.54 0.16
CA ASN A 185 -40.07 -16.51 0.89
C ASN A 185 -38.54 -16.34 0.70
N GLN A 186 -38.07 -15.23 0.16
CA GLN A 186 -36.65 -14.93 0.06
C GLN A 186 -36.18 -14.25 1.36
N ALA A 187 -35.10 -14.74 1.92
CA ALA A 187 -34.45 -14.08 3.04
C ALA A 187 -33.75 -12.80 2.55
N VAL A 188 -34.10 -11.65 3.12
CA VAL A 188 -33.47 -10.36 2.82
C VAL A 188 -32.48 -9.97 3.92
N ASN A 189 -31.45 -9.24 3.58
CA ASN A 189 -30.50 -8.70 4.54
C ASN A 189 -31.13 -7.47 5.23
N HIS A 190 -31.13 -7.46 6.56
CA HIS A 190 -31.65 -6.35 7.38
C HIS A 190 -30.55 -5.51 7.97
N ALA A 191 -29.36 -6.06 8.10
CA ALA A 191 -28.18 -5.33 8.45
C ALA A 191 -26.98 -5.91 7.70
N SER A 192 -26.05 -5.07 7.35
CA SER A 192 -24.78 -5.45 6.79
C SER A 192 -23.67 -4.56 7.34
N ILE A 193 -22.48 -5.10 7.41
CA ILE A 193 -21.26 -4.34 7.70
C ILE A 193 -20.10 -4.87 6.86
N LEU A 194 -19.39 -3.96 6.22
CA LEU A 194 -18.19 -4.24 5.46
C LEU A 194 -17.00 -3.52 6.10
N LEU A 195 -15.94 -4.23 6.38
CA LEU A 195 -14.65 -3.66 6.76
C LEU A 195 -13.66 -4.02 5.66
N GLN A 196 -12.98 -3.02 5.11
CA GLN A 196 -11.95 -3.20 4.10
C GLN A 196 -10.68 -2.48 4.53
N ARG A 197 -9.58 -3.22 4.67
CA ARG A 197 -8.27 -2.63 4.94
C ARG A 197 -7.76 -1.92 3.70
N ILE A 198 -7.39 -0.63 3.85
CA ILE A 198 -6.92 0.22 2.75
C ILE A 198 -5.46 0.69 2.94
N ALA A 199 -4.93 0.58 4.16
CA ALA A 199 -3.52 0.86 4.45
C ALA A 199 -3.05 0.10 5.72
#